data_ee1ace52e3c2a3fd881d1e8a9a5bb223
#
_entry.id   ee1ace52e3c2a3fd881d1e8a9a5bb223
#
_cell.length_a   1.000
_cell.length_b   1.000
_cell.length_c   1.000
_cell.angle_alpha   90.00
_cell.angle_beta   90.00
_cell.angle_gamma   90.00
#
_symmetry.space_group_name_H-M   'P 1'
#
loop_
_entity.id
_entity.type
_entity.pdbx_description
1 polymer ?
#
loop_
_entity_poly.entity_id
_entity_poly.type
_entity_poly.pdbx_seq_one_letter_code
_entity_poly.pdbx_strand_id
1 'polypeptide(L)'
;MWTRARGIALALVVLLAGAVAIAVVRSDARHGELDPRSADPYGSRAVAELLADRGVSTRVVTTLDDARAAAGPDTTLLVAVPDLLTERQQTRLHSATEGSGGRTLLVAPGGPAVERLAPGVTADPALSLDSTLAPACDLPAARR
;
A
#
# COMPACT_ATOMS: atom_id res chain seq x y z
N MET A 1 50.55 0.81 -23.22
CA MET A 1 49.68 0.10 -22.25
C MET A 1 48.74 1.04 -21.47
N TRP A 2 49.14 2.24 -21.15
CA TRP A 2 48.35 3.22 -20.35
C TRP A 2 47.07 3.75 -21.04
N THR A 3 47.07 3.90 -22.35
CA THR A 3 45.89 4.36 -23.12
C THR A 3 44.77 3.34 -23.16
N ARG A 4 45.11 2.03 -23.23
CA ARG A 4 44.10 0.96 -23.19
C ARG A 4 43.44 0.83 -21.82
N ALA A 5 44.20 1.00 -20.74
CA ALA A 5 43.69 0.98 -19.39
C ALA A 5 42.71 2.15 -19.13
N ARG A 6 43.01 3.34 -19.64
CA ARG A 6 42.10 4.49 -19.56
C ARG A 6 40.82 4.30 -20.34
N GLY A 7 40.89 3.67 -21.53
CA GLY A 7 39.69 3.36 -22.30
C GLY A 7 38.76 2.37 -21.60
N ILE A 8 39.33 1.31 -20.99
CA ILE A 8 38.58 0.32 -20.22
C ILE A 8 37.95 0.96 -18.97
N ALA A 9 38.69 1.81 -18.26
CA ALA A 9 38.17 2.51 -17.09
C ALA A 9 37.01 3.45 -17.44
N LEU A 10 37.11 4.20 -18.54
CA LEU A 10 36.04 5.05 -19.03
C LEU A 10 34.79 4.25 -19.44
N ALA A 11 34.96 3.13 -20.14
CA ALA A 11 33.87 2.26 -20.51
C ALA A 11 33.14 1.67 -19.28
N LEU A 12 33.89 1.27 -18.25
CA LEU A 12 33.31 0.79 -16.97
C LEU A 12 32.53 1.88 -16.23
N VAL A 13 33.04 3.12 -16.19
CA VAL A 13 32.35 4.25 -15.56
C VAL A 13 31.04 4.55 -16.29
N VAL A 14 31.04 4.56 -17.64
CA VAL A 14 29.83 4.80 -18.43
C VAL A 14 28.81 3.68 -18.24
N LEU A 15 29.24 2.42 -18.21
CA LEU A 15 28.38 1.27 -17.93
C LEU A 15 27.77 1.34 -16.52
N LEU A 16 28.58 1.71 -15.52
CA LEU A 16 28.12 1.84 -14.14
C LEU A 16 27.11 2.99 -14.01
N ALA A 17 27.41 4.14 -14.62
CA ALA A 17 26.50 5.29 -14.64
C ALA A 17 25.17 4.94 -15.34
N GLY A 18 25.23 4.22 -16.47
CA GLY A 18 24.03 3.72 -17.17
C GLY A 18 23.22 2.74 -16.31
N ALA A 19 23.88 1.80 -15.63
CA ALA A 19 23.23 0.86 -14.74
C ALA A 19 22.55 1.56 -13.55
N VAL A 20 23.22 2.54 -12.95
CA VAL A 20 22.64 3.36 -11.87
C VAL A 20 21.46 4.18 -12.37
N ALA A 21 21.55 4.81 -13.53
CA ALA A 21 20.44 5.57 -14.12
C ALA A 21 19.22 4.67 -14.38
N ILE A 22 19.44 3.47 -14.95
CA ILE A 22 18.36 2.49 -15.17
C ILE A 22 17.79 1.98 -13.84
N ALA A 23 18.63 1.78 -12.81
CA ALA A 23 18.17 1.35 -11.49
C ALA A 23 17.31 2.43 -10.81
N VAL A 24 17.67 3.70 -10.92
CA VAL A 24 16.88 4.82 -10.39
C VAL A 24 15.53 4.91 -11.11
N VAL A 25 15.51 4.91 -12.46
CA VAL A 25 14.27 4.96 -13.23
C VAL A 25 13.37 3.75 -12.93
N ARG A 26 13.93 2.55 -12.77
CA ARG A 26 13.16 1.36 -12.39
C ARG A 26 12.73 1.34 -10.93
N SER A 27 13.46 2.02 -10.04
CA SER A 27 13.05 2.18 -8.63
C SER A 27 11.82 3.05 -8.51
N ASP A 28 11.73 4.13 -9.29
CA ASP A 28 10.53 4.99 -9.33
C ASP A 28 9.33 4.28 -9.99
N ALA A 29 9.57 3.30 -10.88
CA ALA A 29 8.51 2.52 -11.53
C ALA A 29 7.95 1.37 -10.64
N ARG A 30 8.60 1.03 -9.54
CA ARG A 30 8.11 0.01 -8.60
C ARG A 30 7.27 0.67 -7.51
N HIS A 31 6.15 1.22 -7.91
CA HIS A 31 5.12 1.58 -6.95
C HIS A 31 4.56 0.28 -6.34
N GLY A 32 4.30 0.29 -5.04
CA GLY A 32 3.73 -0.87 -4.34
C GLY A 32 2.33 -1.24 -4.85
N GLU A 33 1.84 -2.38 -4.43
CA GLU A 33 0.46 -2.80 -4.71
C GLU A 33 -0.52 -1.73 -4.26
N LEU A 34 -1.51 -1.44 -5.10
CA LEU A 34 -2.55 -0.42 -4.88
C LEU A 34 -2.00 1.01 -4.73
N ASP A 35 -0.79 1.32 -5.24
CA ASP A 35 -0.30 2.69 -5.21
C ASP A 35 -1.17 3.60 -6.10
N PRO A 36 -1.78 4.66 -5.55
CA PRO A 36 -2.67 5.55 -6.29
C PRO A 36 -1.94 6.43 -7.33
N ARG A 37 -0.62 6.38 -7.39
CA ARG A 37 0.19 7.08 -8.39
C ARG A 37 0.53 6.19 -9.59
N SER A 38 0.38 4.86 -9.44
CA SER A 38 0.73 3.88 -10.46
C SER A 38 -0.44 3.54 -11.36
N ALA A 39 -0.19 3.59 -12.67
CA ALA A 39 -1.09 3.09 -13.72
C ALA A 39 -0.82 1.61 -14.09
N ASP A 40 0.09 0.94 -13.38
CA ASP A 40 0.39 -0.49 -13.58
C ASP A 40 -0.84 -1.37 -13.27
N PRO A 41 -0.90 -2.61 -13.76
CA PRO A 41 -2.04 -3.50 -13.50
C PRO A 41 -2.36 -3.71 -12.01
N TYR A 42 -1.38 -3.57 -11.15
CA TYR A 42 -1.51 -3.66 -9.69
C TYR A 42 -1.61 -2.29 -8.98
N GLY A 43 -1.55 -1.20 -9.75
CA GLY A 43 -1.74 0.15 -9.25
C GLY A 43 -3.22 0.50 -9.10
N SER A 44 -3.50 1.60 -8.40
CA SER A 44 -4.88 2.05 -8.17
C SER A 44 -5.14 3.48 -8.66
N ARG A 45 -4.35 3.97 -9.61
CA ARG A 45 -4.46 5.34 -10.11
C ARG A 45 -5.86 5.67 -10.65
N ALA A 46 -6.47 4.77 -11.42
CA ALA A 46 -7.82 4.98 -11.95
C ALA A 46 -8.86 5.14 -10.82
N VAL A 47 -8.72 4.35 -9.75
CA VAL A 47 -9.59 4.48 -8.57
C VAL A 47 -9.35 5.80 -7.85
N ALA A 48 -8.09 6.21 -7.71
CA ALA A 48 -7.73 7.48 -7.08
C ALA A 48 -8.28 8.69 -7.86
N GLU A 49 -8.23 8.65 -9.19
CA GLU A 49 -8.79 9.68 -10.07
C GLU A 49 -10.34 9.73 -9.94
N LEU A 50 -11.01 8.57 -9.92
CA LEU A 50 -12.47 8.51 -9.71
C LEU A 50 -12.89 9.02 -8.32
N LEU A 51 -12.06 8.82 -7.30
CA LEU A 51 -12.28 9.36 -5.97
C LEU A 51 -12.07 10.88 -5.95
N ALA A 52 -11.04 11.37 -6.63
CA ALA A 52 -10.77 12.81 -6.76
C ALA A 52 -11.92 13.54 -7.45
N ASP A 53 -12.52 12.97 -8.49
CA ASP A 53 -13.71 13.51 -9.17
C ASP A 53 -14.93 13.63 -8.23
N ARG A 54 -14.92 12.88 -7.14
CA ARG A 54 -15.95 12.93 -6.08
C ARG A 54 -15.53 13.76 -4.87
N GLY A 55 -14.43 14.51 -4.97
CA GLY A 55 -13.93 15.38 -3.90
C GLY A 55 -13.14 14.64 -2.81
N VAL A 56 -12.76 13.38 -3.03
CA VAL A 56 -11.93 12.61 -2.09
C VAL A 56 -10.47 12.72 -2.49
N SER A 57 -9.63 13.28 -1.61
CA SER A 57 -8.19 13.34 -1.81
C SER A 57 -7.50 12.08 -1.29
N THR A 58 -6.55 11.55 -2.06
CA THR A 58 -5.75 10.39 -1.68
C THR A 58 -4.31 10.81 -1.39
N ARG A 59 -3.71 10.25 -0.33
CA ARG A 59 -2.32 10.49 0.05
C ARG A 59 -1.65 9.17 0.43
N VAL A 60 -0.48 8.92 -0.15
CA VAL A 60 0.34 7.76 0.23
C VAL A 60 1.14 8.12 1.48
N VAL A 61 1.09 7.24 2.47
CA VAL A 61 1.90 7.30 3.69
C VAL A 61 2.71 6.01 3.80
N THR A 62 3.98 6.12 4.11
CA THR A 62 4.91 4.99 4.16
C THR A 62 5.53 4.78 5.54
N THR A 63 5.23 5.66 6.49
CA THR A 63 5.67 5.54 7.88
C THR A 63 4.47 5.43 8.83
N LEU A 64 4.68 4.82 9.98
CA LEU A 64 3.64 4.74 11.01
C LEU A 64 3.27 6.10 11.59
N ASP A 65 4.23 7.00 11.69
CA ASP A 65 4.00 8.35 12.22
C ASP A 65 3.12 9.16 11.25
N ASP A 66 3.37 9.05 9.95
CA ASP A 66 2.52 9.67 8.93
C ASP A 66 1.11 9.05 8.90
N ALA A 67 1.00 7.74 9.04
CA ALA A 67 -0.28 7.05 9.10
C ALA A 67 -1.08 7.51 10.34
N ARG A 68 -0.42 7.62 11.48
CA ARG A 68 -1.02 8.15 12.71
C ARG A 68 -1.46 9.61 12.57
N ALA A 69 -0.63 10.45 11.96
CA ALA A 69 -0.96 11.85 11.73
C ALA A 69 -2.10 12.03 10.72
N ALA A 70 -2.31 11.06 9.83
CA ALA A 70 -3.39 11.05 8.86
C ALA A 70 -4.70 10.46 9.39
N ALA A 71 -4.65 9.64 10.43
CA ALA A 71 -5.83 9.02 11.02
C ALA A 71 -6.73 10.07 11.71
N GLY A 72 -8.02 10.09 11.35
CA GLY A 72 -8.97 11.05 11.90
C GLY A 72 -10.40 10.77 11.46
N PRO A 73 -11.41 11.49 12.00
CA PRO A 73 -12.82 11.16 11.82
C PRO A 73 -13.29 11.15 10.36
N ASP A 74 -12.70 11.99 9.51
CA ASP A 74 -13.09 12.09 8.09
C ASP A 74 -12.12 11.35 7.16
N THR A 75 -11.30 10.47 7.70
CA THR A 75 -10.32 9.73 6.92
C THR A 75 -10.60 8.23 6.89
N THR A 76 -10.20 7.61 5.78
CA THR A 76 -10.11 6.15 5.65
C THR A 76 -8.67 5.78 5.38
N LEU A 77 -8.05 5.06 6.31
CA LEU A 77 -6.71 4.49 6.15
C LEU A 77 -6.82 3.14 5.44
N LEU A 78 -6.30 3.06 4.23
CA LEU A 78 -6.20 1.80 3.49
C LEU A 78 -4.82 1.19 3.70
N VAL A 79 -4.78 -0.02 4.23
CA VAL A 79 -3.55 -0.82 4.41
C VAL A 79 -3.49 -1.85 3.30
N ALA A 80 -2.66 -1.60 2.30
CA ALA A 80 -2.61 -2.40 1.07
C ALA A 80 -2.08 -3.82 1.29
N VAL A 81 -1.05 -3.98 2.13
CA VAL A 81 -0.43 -5.29 2.40
C VAL A 81 -0.17 -5.42 3.91
N PRO A 82 -1.19 -5.72 4.72
CA PRO A 82 -1.08 -5.79 6.18
C PRO A 82 -0.02 -6.77 6.69
N ASP A 83 0.17 -7.88 5.97
CA ASP A 83 1.09 -8.95 6.36
C ASP A 83 2.58 -8.60 6.18
N LEU A 84 2.91 -7.53 5.45
CA LEU A 84 4.27 -7.01 5.38
C LEU A 84 4.67 -6.19 6.62
N LEU A 85 3.71 -5.78 7.42
CA LEU A 85 3.99 -5.11 8.68
C LEU A 85 4.43 -6.14 9.72
N THR A 86 5.51 -5.80 10.46
CA THR A 86 5.89 -6.61 11.62
C THR A 86 4.81 -6.56 12.70
N GLU A 87 4.76 -7.56 13.58
CA GLU A 87 3.79 -7.60 14.69
C GLU A 87 3.76 -6.31 15.51
N ARG A 88 4.94 -5.76 15.82
CA ARG A 88 5.06 -4.50 16.54
C ARG A 88 4.46 -3.33 15.76
N GLN A 89 4.61 -3.30 14.43
CA GLN A 89 4.03 -2.27 13.57
C GLN A 89 2.50 -2.43 13.51
N GLN A 90 1.99 -3.65 13.38
CA GLN A 90 0.56 -3.93 13.41
C GLN A 90 -0.08 -3.46 14.72
N THR A 91 0.52 -3.80 15.87
CA THR A 91 0.04 -3.36 17.19
C THR A 91 0.06 -1.84 17.33
N ARG A 92 1.13 -1.17 16.88
CA ARG A 92 1.22 0.30 16.93
C ARG A 92 0.21 0.95 15.98
N LEU A 93 -0.01 0.38 14.81
CA LEU A 93 -1.00 0.89 13.86
C LEU A 93 -2.42 0.76 14.44
N HIS A 94 -2.75 -0.39 15.00
CA HIS A 94 -4.03 -0.60 15.70
C HIS A 94 -4.24 0.46 16.80
N SER A 95 -3.27 0.63 17.71
CA SER A 95 -3.35 1.64 18.77
C SER A 95 -3.46 3.07 18.24
N ALA A 96 -2.91 3.37 17.07
CA ALA A 96 -2.98 4.69 16.46
C ALA A 96 -4.33 4.97 15.79
N THR A 97 -5.00 3.94 15.30
CA THR A 97 -6.30 4.05 14.61
C THR A 97 -7.48 3.83 15.55
N GLU A 98 -7.27 3.10 16.65
CA GLU A 98 -8.27 2.91 17.68
C GLU A 98 -8.65 4.27 18.30
N GLY A 99 -9.92 4.59 18.31
CA GLY A 99 -10.41 5.86 18.84
C GLY A 99 -10.12 7.10 17.99
N SER A 100 -9.48 6.98 16.82
CA SER A 100 -9.23 8.12 15.91
C SER A 100 -10.52 8.71 15.30
N GLY A 101 -11.63 7.96 15.35
CA GLY A 101 -12.87 8.30 14.66
C GLY A 101 -12.86 8.03 13.15
N GLY A 102 -11.72 7.71 12.58
CA GLY A 102 -11.55 7.32 11.19
C GLY A 102 -11.91 5.85 10.92
N ARG A 103 -11.80 5.44 9.67
CA ARG A 103 -12.00 4.04 9.24
C ARG A 103 -10.67 3.43 8.82
N THR A 104 -10.50 2.14 9.10
CA THR A 104 -9.36 1.37 8.59
C THR A 104 -9.88 0.28 7.67
N LEU A 105 -9.33 0.19 6.48
CA LEU A 105 -9.60 -0.83 5.48
C LEU A 105 -8.36 -1.67 5.29
N LEU A 106 -8.45 -2.97 5.58
CA LEU A 106 -7.37 -3.94 5.38
C LEU A 106 -7.63 -4.69 4.07
N VAL A 107 -6.63 -4.76 3.20
CA VAL A 107 -6.75 -5.49 1.93
C VAL A 107 -6.12 -6.87 2.10
N ALA A 108 -6.93 -7.91 1.91
CA ALA A 108 -6.53 -9.31 1.96
C ALA A 108 -5.61 -9.66 3.15
N PRO A 109 -5.98 -9.31 4.39
CA PRO A 109 -5.15 -9.60 5.57
C PRO A 109 -5.13 -11.10 5.85
N GLY A 110 -3.96 -11.64 6.19
CA GLY A 110 -3.85 -12.97 6.77
C GLY A 110 -4.39 -13.02 8.20
N GLY A 111 -4.68 -14.24 8.72
CA GLY A 111 -5.24 -14.45 10.05
C GLY A 111 -4.51 -13.70 11.17
N PRO A 112 -3.17 -13.80 11.27
CA PRO A 112 -2.40 -13.09 12.30
C PRO A 112 -2.51 -11.56 12.21
N ALA A 113 -2.63 -11.00 11.01
CA ALA A 113 -2.81 -9.57 10.83
C ALA A 113 -4.23 -9.13 11.23
N VAL A 114 -5.25 -9.93 10.92
CA VAL A 114 -6.64 -9.69 11.36
C VAL A 114 -6.73 -9.67 12.87
N GLU A 115 -6.17 -10.67 13.56
CA GLU A 115 -6.20 -10.75 15.03
C GLU A 115 -5.62 -9.51 15.72
N ARG A 116 -4.57 -8.89 15.12
CA ARG A 116 -3.91 -7.72 15.69
C ARG A 116 -4.49 -6.39 15.26
N LEU A 117 -4.92 -6.27 14.00
CA LEU A 117 -5.40 -5.00 13.45
C LEU A 117 -6.91 -4.82 13.58
N ALA A 118 -7.66 -5.92 13.69
CA ALA A 118 -9.11 -5.92 13.82
C ALA A 118 -9.56 -6.96 14.87
N PRO A 119 -9.20 -6.79 16.15
CA PRO A 119 -9.57 -7.73 17.19
C PRO A 119 -11.09 -7.88 17.26
N GLY A 120 -11.57 -9.12 17.30
CA GLY A 120 -13.00 -9.43 17.24
C GLY A 120 -13.54 -9.78 15.85
N VAL A 121 -12.71 -9.66 14.81
CA VAL A 121 -12.99 -10.16 13.46
C VAL A 121 -12.27 -11.48 13.25
N THR A 122 -12.97 -12.47 12.68
CA THR A 122 -12.37 -13.76 12.32
C THR A 122 -12.18 -13.80 10.81
N ALA A 123 -10.95 -14.13 10.37
CA ALA A 123 -10.68 -14.41 8.97
C ALA A 123 -11.05 -15.87 8.67
N ASP A 124 -11.92 -16.11 7.70
CA ASP A 124 -12.22 -17.43 7.20
C ASP A 124 -11.46 -17.68 5.89
N PRO A 125 -10.42 -18.53 5.89
CA PRO A 125 -9.65 -18.83 4.70
C PRO A 125 -10.38 -19.74 3.70
N ALA A 126 -11.53 -20.32 4.10
CA ALA A 126 -12.27 -21.28 3.28
C ALA A 126 -13.34 -20.64 2.39
N LEU A 127 -13.50 -19.33 2.38
CA LEU A 127 -14.45 -18.65 1.50
C LEU A 127 -14.02 -18.80 0.04
N SER A 128 -14.72 -19.68 -0.69
CA SER A 128 -14.63 -19.69 -2.14
C SER A 128 -15.35 -18.47 -2.69
N LEU A 129 -14.67 -17.67 -3.52
CA LEU A 129 -15.24 -16.49 -4.17
C LEU A 129 -16.17 -16.84 -5.35
N ASP A 130 -16.57 -18.09 -5.47
CA ASP A 130 -17.41 -18.60 -6.58
C ASP A 130 -18.89 -18.23 -6.45
N SER A 131 -19.28 -17.61 -5.34
CA SER A 131 -20.67 -17.19 -5.12
C SER A 131 -20.74 -15.71 -4.72
N THR A 132 -21.73 -14.99 -5.29
CA THR A 132 -22.06 -13.65 -4.83
C THR A 132 -22.65 -13.74 -3.42
N LEU A 133 -21.98 -13.17 -2.45
CA LEU A 133 -22.46 -13.10 -1.08
C LEU A 133 -23.25 -11.81 -0.87
N ALA A 134 -24.42 -11.91 -0.24
CA ALA A 134 -25.13 -10.75 0.22
C ALA A 134 -24.38 -10.14 1.42
N PRO A 135 -24.23 -8.80 1.49
CA PRO A 135 -23.59 -8.16 2.63
C PRO A 135 -24.46 -8.36 3.89
N ALA A 136 -23.93 -9.08 4.88
CA ALA A 136 -24.56 -9.28 6.19
C ALA A 136 -24.16 -8.17 7.16
N CYS A 137 -24.32 -6.90 6.77
CA CYS A 137 -23.94 -5.76 7.59
C CYS A 137 -24.89 -4.57 7.36
N ASP A 138 -24.95 -3.67 8.36
CA ASP A 138 -25.80 -2.48 8.34
C ASP A 138 -25.13 -1.23 7.75
N LEU A 139 -23.97 -1.37 7.11
CA LEU A 139 -23.30 -0.26 6.44
C LEU A 139 -24.15 0.27 5.28
N PRO A 140 -24.48 1.58 5.24
CA PRO A 140 -25.30 2.15 4.17
C PRO A 140 -24.70 1.94 2.77
N ALA A 141 -23.38 1.91 2.65
CA ALA A 141 -22.68 1.66 1.40
C ALA A 141 -22.80 0.20 0.89
N ALA A 142 -23.15 -0.74 1.75
CA ALA A 142 -23.31 -2.15 1.41
C ALA A 142 -24.74 -2.53 1.03
N ARG A 143 -25.70 -1.60 1.12
CA ARG A 143 -27.14 -1.84 0.86
C ARG A 143 -27.59 -1.55 -0.57
N ARG A 144 -26.66 -1.50 -1.54
CA ARG A 144 -26.98 -1.25 -2.97
C ARG A 144 -27.17 -2.52 -3.74
#